data_4d2b3dfb3ae09540e53f7c37c63b9e03
#
_entry.id   4d2b3dfb3ae09540e53f7c37c63b9e03
#
_cell.length_a   1.000
_cell.length_b   1.000
_cell.length_c   1.000
_cell.angle_alpha   90.00
_cell.angle_beta   90.00
_cell.angle_gamma   90.00
#
_symmetry.space_group_name_H-M   'P 1'
#
loop_
_entity.id
_entity.type
_entity.pdbx_description
1 polymer ?
#
loop_
_entity_poly.entity_id
_entity_poly.type
_entity_poly.pdbx_seq_one_letter_code
_entity_poly.pdbx_strand_id
1 'polypeptide(L)'
;MKQKLSCLTLSIALLASSNWCNATNRYVSAGCDGDGLSWATAKGSIKSAVESCHTGDTVFVSSGLYNEYVSIVDGVNILGGYNADTGARNIETFETILDGTGLGKYLIVKYDSPCENPTLIEGLTLQNAEHSSDGGAAYIRANITLSKCRIKNCKGQNGGGVFNDGGVIKDCIIELCSSTSSGGAIRNSGGIVENCIMRGNQGKYGTIRNENGGIVRNCIIHNNSATVSGWPNSGGIYNPSGIVANCIIACNYGSQYAAIHSEGKTINTICWNNQAEEGFGDPIAFIEGNGSSHNAAVSGFADAKDALTLSSINTDATGPNFKSPTLFIGIPTSAADIEAMRAADWTFSNNSPCIDKGVADNDAPAYDIKGTVRPKGTGYDLGAYEYDPEAKDVAVQSVSLTLKSLSIEEEQQQWLSAIVLPSDASNKKVSWNSLNNSIAVVEGGLVTGKGIGETKIIVTTLDGNFKDTCHITVTEKPVIIIHPDVLEADKLSQDDYTIPSYIKMLMAKEAARADSSQINLLALKEEVQA
;
A
#
# COMPACT_ATOMS: atom_id res chain seq x y z
N MET A 1 -5.61 -87.14 -6.47
CA MET A 1 -5.41 -86.35 -5.24
C MET A 1 -5.28 -84.90 -5.58
N LYS A 2 -6.32 -84.10 -5.37
CA LYS A 2 -6.35 -82.71 -5.64
C LYS A 2 -6.15 -81.94 -4.34
N GLN A 3 -4.98 -81.28 -4.15
CA GLN A 3 -4.78 -80.35 -3.07
C GLN A 3 -5.38 -78.99 -3.42
N LYS A 4 -6.29 -78.53 -2.59
CA LYS A 4 -6.85 -77.18 -2.63
C LYS A 4 -5.88 -76.22 -1.95
N LEU A 5 -5.34 -75.26 -2.70
CA LEU A 5 -4.63 -74.14 -2.14
C LEU A 5 -5.66 -73.09 -1.71
N SER A 6 -5.74 -72.85 -0.43
CA SER A 6 -6.55 -71.77 0.16
C SER A 6 -5.77 -70.47 0.07
N CYS A 7 -6.25 -69.52 -0.71
CA CYS A 7 -5.70 -68.17 -0.84
C CYS A 7 -6.34 -67.28 0.24
N LEU A 8 -5.59 -66.98 1.27
CA LEU A 8 -6.01 -66.04 2.33
C LEU A 8 -5.70 -64.61 1.85
N THR A 9 -6.70 -63.92 1.36
CA THR A 9 -6.60 -62.50 1.02
C THR A 9 -6.71 -61.68 2.30
N LEU A 10 -5.57 -61.16 2.75
CA LEU A 10 -5.51 -60.16 3.83
C LEU A 10 -5.86 -58.79 3.25
N SER A 11 -7.11 -58.34 3.40
CA SER A 11 -7.55 -56.99 3.07
C SER A 11 -7.06 -56.04 4.16
N ILE A 12 -5.94 -55.36 3.92
CA ILE A 12 -5.55 -54.20 4.71
C ILE A 12 -6.44 -53.03 4.24
N ALA A 13 -7.49 -52.75 5.00
CA ALA A 13 -8.23 -51.50 4.86
C ALA A 13 -7.33 -50.37 5.38
N LEU A 14 -6.64 -49.68 4.48
CA LEU A 14 -6.06 -48.38 4.77
C LEU A 14 -7.25 -47.40 4.96
N LEU A 15 -7.62 -47.20 6.22
CA LEU A 15 -8.42 -46.02 6.59
C LEU A 15 -7.52 -44.79 6.46
N ALA A 16 -7.41 -44.29 5.24
CA ALA A 16 -7.00 -42.90 5.04
C ALA A 16 -8.14 -42.06 5.61
N SER A 17 -8.05 -41.69 6.85
CA SER A 17 -8.82 -40.59 7.40
C SER A 17 -8.30 -39.30 6.71
N SER A 18 -8.81 -39.03 5.50
CA SER A 18 -8.74 -37.72 4.96
C SER A 18 -9.58 -36.84 5.89
N ASN A 19 -8.94 -36.22 6.85
CA ASN A 19 -9.49 -35.07 7.51
C ASN A 19 -9.65 -34.00 6.44
N TRP A 20 -10.78 -34.00 5.76
CA TRP A 20 -11.25 -32.86 5.02
C TRP A 20 -11.54 -31.81 6.07
N CYS A 21 -10.53 -31.00 6.41
CA CYS A 21 -10.74 -29.80 7.18
C CYS A 21 -11.55 -28.90 6.26
N ASN A 22 -12.86 -28.79 6.50
CA ASN A 22 -13.67 -27.80 5.80
C ASN A 22 -13.08 -26.45 6.18
N ALA A 23 -12.67 -25.67 5.17
CA ALA A 23 -12.18 -24.33 5.37
C ALA A 23 -13.19 -23.55 6.24
N THR A 24 -12.73 -22.99 7.33
CA THR A 24 -13.57 -22.26 8.28
C THR A 24 -13.23 -20.78 8.17
N ASN A 25 -14.22 -19.99 7.76
CA ASN A 25 -14.05 -18.55 7.69
C ASN A 25 -13.98 -17.93 9.08
N ARG A 26 -13.23 -16.83 9.22
CA ARG A 26 -13.23 -15.96 10.38
C ARG A 26 -13.62 -14.56 9.99
N TYR A 27 -14.35 -13.91 10.86
CA TYR A 27 -14.87 -12.56 10.65
C TYR A 27 -14.29 -11.64 11.71
N VAL A 28 -13.78 -10.48 11.27
CA VAL A 28 -13.13 -9.50 12.15
C VAL A 28 -13.76 -8.14 11.93
N SER A 29 -14.15 -7.49 13.03
CA SER A 29 -14.66 -6.13 13.04
C SER A 29 -14.11 -5.38 14.25
N ALA A 30 -13.57 -4.20 14.05
CA ALA A 30 -12.92 -3.43 15.10
C ALA A 30 -13.87 -3.17 16.29
N GLY A 31 -13.37 -3.35 17.51
CA GLY A 31 -14.15 -3.15 18.74
C GLY A 31 -15.12 -4.28 19.12
N CYS A 32 -15.16 -5.38 18.36
CA CYS A 32 -15.95 -6.57 18.69
C CYS A 32 -15.16 -7.54 19.58
N ASP A 33 -15.88 -8.45 20.27
CA ASP A 33 -15.27 -9.44 21.17
C ASP A 33 -15.96 -10.82 21.05
N GLY A 34 -16.27 -11.23 19.82
CA GLY A 34 -16.95 -12.48 19.53
C GLY A 34 -16.00 -13.64 19.21
N ASP A 35 -16.58 -14.78 18.82
CA ASP A 35 -15.84 -15.99 18.44
C ASP A 35 -15.28 -15.96 16.99
N GLY A 36 -15.75 -15.00 16.19
CA GLY A 36 -15.32 -14.79 14.80
C GLY A 36 -15.98 -15.74 13.80
N LEU A 37 -17.05 -16.45 14.15
CA LEU A 37 -17.71 -17.40 13.25
C LEU A 37 -18.74 -16.74 12.31
N SER A 38 -19.09 -15.50 12.58
CA SER A 38 -19.98 -14.68 11.73
C SER A 38 -19.70 -13.19 11.92
N TRP A 39 -20.26 -12.33 11.08
CA TRP A 39 -20.20 -10.88 11.30
C TRP A 39 -20.85 -10.46 12.63
N ALA A 40 -21.93 -11.11 13.02
CA ALA A 40 -22.64 -10.81 14.28
C ALA A 40 -21.82 -11.18 15.53
N THR A 41 -20.89 -12.11 15.41
CA THR A 41 -19.99 -12.57 16.48
C THR A 41 -18.52 -12.36 16.08
N ALA A 42 -18.23 -11.28 15.34
CA ALA A 42 -16.88 -11.00 14.84
C ALA A 42 -15.86 -10.83 15.98
N LYS A 43 -14.59 -11.20 15.71
CA LYS A 43 -13.46 -10.89 16.59
C LYS A 43 -13.04 -9.43 16.41
N GLY A 44 -12.46 -8.82 17.44
CA GLY A 44 -11.92 -7.47 17.38
C GLY A 44 -10.47 -7.39 16.85
N SER A 45 -9.79 -8.52 16.71
CA SER A 45 -8.37 -8.60 16.36
C SER A 45 -8.14 -9.52 15.16
N ILE A 46 -7.48 -9.01 14.14
CA ILE A 46 -7.03 -9.76 12.95
C ILE A 46 -6.02 -10.83 13.39
N LYS A 47 -5.06 -10.45 14.24
CA LYS A 47 -4.05 -11.35 14.77
C LYS A 47 -4.70 -12.57 15.44
N SER A 48 -5.63 -12.36 16.37
CA SER A 48 -6.29 -13.46 17.08
C SER A 48 -7.15 -14.33 16.16
N ALA A 49 -7.72 -13.76 15.10
CA ALA A 49 -8.44 -14.51 14.09
C ALA A 49 -7.49 -15.41 13.29
N VAL A 50 -6.38 -14.86 12.77
CA VAL A 50 -5.36 -15.61 12.01
C VAL A 50 -4.74 -16.73 12.85
N GLU A 51 -4.40 -16.47 14.11
CA GLU A 51 -3.84 -17.47 15.04
C GLU A 51 -4.82 -18.64 15.33
N SER A 52 -6.12 -18.44 15.15
CA SER A 52 -7.15 -19.47 15.29
C SER A 52 -7.48 -20.23 14.00
N CYS A 53 -6.81 -19.92 12.90
CA CYS A 53 -7.03 -20.49 11.57
C CYS A 53 -6.05 -21.63 11.26
N HIS A 54 -6.42 -22.43 10.26
CA HIS A 54 -5.61 -23.49 9.67
C HIS A 54 -5.49 -23.25 8.16
N THR A 55 -4.57 -23.95 7.52
CA THR A 55 -4.37 -23.94 6.07
C THR A 55 -5.71 -24.12 5.33
N GLY A 56 -6.00 -23.20 4.39
CA GLY A 56 -7.23 -23.16 3.62
C GLY A 56 -8.31 -22.21 4.17
N ASP A 57 -8.16 -21.74 5.42
CA ASP A 57 -9.10 -20.80 6.03
C ASP A 57 -8.94 -19.38 5.44
N THR A 58 -9.99 -18.57 5.60
CA THR A 58 -9.99 -17.16 5.20
C THR A 58 -10.49 -16.28 6.34
N VAL A 59 -9.75 -15.21 6.60
CA VAL A 59 -10.11 -14.15 7.55
C VAL A 59 -10.68 -12.96 6.76
N PHE A 60 -11.95 -12.67 6.95
CA PHE A 60 -12.64 -11.51 6.39
C PHE A 60 -12.61 -10.36 7.37
N VAL A 61 -12.09 -9.22 6.94
CA VAL A 61 -11.87 -8.07 7.82
C VAL A 61 -12.71 -6.89 7.37
N SER A 62 -13.52 -6.34 8.28
CA SER A 62 -14.33 -5.16 8.00
C SER A 62 -13.50 -3.89 7.94
N SER A 63 -14.09 -2.82 7.39
CA SER A 63 -13.55 -1.48 7.52
C SER A 63 -13.31 -1.12 8.99
N GLY A 64 -12.24 -0.39 9.23
CA GLY A 64 -11.86 0.03 10.58
C GLY A 64 -10.36 0.17 10.76
N LEU A 65 -9.97 0.66 11.94
CA LEU A 65 -8.58 0.86 12.33
C LEU A 65 -8.16 -0.25 13.30
N TYR A 66 -7.07 -0.94 12.96
CA TYR A 66 -6.49 -2.03 13.73
C TYR A 66 -5.03 -1.69 14.05
N ASN A 67 -4.74 -1.39 15.32
CA ASN A 67 -3.37 -1.12 15.77
C ASN A 67 -2.73 -2.41 16.28
N GLU A 68 -2.32 -3.26 15.36
CA GLU A 68 -1.75 -4.56 15.65
C GLU A 68 -0.82 -5.05 14.54
N TYR A 69 -0.03 -6.08 14.82
CA TYR A 69 0.76 -6.81 13.81
C TYR A 69 0.22 -8.23 13.63
N VAL A 70 0.38 -8.76 12.42
CA VAL A 70 -0.13 -10.09 12.05
C VAL A 70 1.01 -10.95 11.54
N SER A 71 1.25 -12.08 12.22
CA SER A 71 2.11 -13.14 11.71
C SER A 71 1.31 -14.04 10.77
N ILE A 72 1.82 -14.24 9.56
CA ILE A 72 1.14 -15.03 8.53
C ILE A 72 1.18 -16.52 8.92
N VAL A 73 0.02 -17.15 8.91
CA VAL A 73 -0.15 -18.61 9.01
C VAL A 73 -0.23 -19.19 7.59
N ASP A 74 0.47 -20.28 7.35
CA ASP A 74 0.58 -20.93 6.04
C ASP A 74 -0.80 -21.30 5.46
N GLY A 75 -1.07 -20.84 4.22
CA GLY A 75 -2.33 -21.10 3.52
C GLY A 75 -3.55 -20.38 4.10
N VAL A 76 -3.40 -19.42 5.02
CA VAL A 76 -4.52 -18.62 5.57
C VAL A 76 -4.61 -17.29 4.82
N ASN A 77 -5.76 -17.05 4.18
CA ASN A 77 -6.01 -15.81 3.46
C ASN A 77 -6.51 -14.70 4.40
N ILE A 78 -6.14 -13.44 4.10
CA ILE A 78 -6.62 -12.26 4.82
C ILE A 78 -7.21 -11.28 3.80
N LEU A 79 -8.51 -11.02 3.88
CA LEU A 79 -9.23 -10.20 2.92
C LEU A 79 -9.90 -9.02 3.63
N GLY A 80 -9.41 -7.81 3.35
CA GLY A 80 -10.00 -6.56 3.83
C GLY A 80 -11.09 -6.01 2.90
N GLY A 81 -11.67 -4.89 3.28
CA GLY A 81 -12.63 -4.15 2.48
C GLY A 81 -14.09 -4.59 2.65
N TYR A 82 -14.46 -5.11 3.82
CA TYR A 82 -15.84 -5.54 4.09
C TYR A 82 -16.62 -4.54 4.92
N ASN A 83 -17.92 -4.51 4.69
CA ASN A 83 -18.91 -3.91 5.60
C ASN A 83 -19.47 -5.02 6.50
N ALA A 84 -19.33 -4.88 7.82
CA ALA A 84 -19.75 -5.92 8.76
C ALA A 84 -21.28 -6.09 8.83
N ASP A 85 -22.05 -5.02 8.59
CA ASP A 85 -23.53 -5.06 8.68
C ASP A 85 -24.15 -5.76 7.47
N THR A 86 -23.58 -5.57 6.28
CA THR A 86 -24.13 -6.07 5.02
C THR A 86 -23.39 -7.27 4.45
N GLY A 87 -22.16 -7.51 4.90
CA GLY A 87 -21.23 -8.48 4.32
C GLY A 87 -20.70 -8.10 2.93
N ALA A 88 -21.05 -6.91 2.42
CA ALA A 88 -20.60 -6.43 1.12
C ALA A 88 -19.11 -6.09 1.15
N ARG A 89 -18.41 -6.37 0.04
CA ARG A 89 -16.99 -6.06 -0.11
C ARG A 89 -16.77 -4.96 -1.14
N ASN A 90 -16.05 -3.91 -0.74
CA ASN A 90 -15.52 -2.88 -1.63
C ASN A 90 -14.31 -2.22 -0.95
N ILE A 91 -13.11 -2.51 -1.44
CA ILE A 91 -11.85 -2.04 -0.83
C ILE A 91 -11.63 -0.53 -0.93
N GLU A 92 -12.29 0.14 -1.85
CA GLU A 92 -12.22 1.60 -2.00
C GLU A 92 -13.16 2.32 -1.02
N THR A 93 -14.28 1.70 -0.68
CA THR A 93 -15.31 2.28 0.20
C THR A 93 -15.15 1.85 1.65
N PHE A 94 -14.77 0.60 1.87
CA PHE A 94 -14.65 0.00 3.20
C PHE A 94 -13.19 -0.23 3.55
N GLU A 95 -12.45 0.85 3.78
CA GLU A 95 -11.01 0.77 4.03
C GLU A 95 -10.71 0.02 5.33
N THR A 96 -9.91 -1.04 5.24
CA THR A 96 -9.40 -1.82 6.38
C THR A 96 -7.96 -1.39 6.64
N ILE A 97 -7.71 -0.74 7.77
CA ILE A 97 -6.42 -0.10 8.07
C ILE A 97 -5.70 -0.85 9.19
N LEU A 98 -4.51 -1.39 8.90
CA LEU A 98 -3.53 -1.78 9.91
C LEU A 98 -2.59 -0.61 10.15
N ASP A 99 -2.58 -0.10 11.36
CA ASP A 99 -1.77 1.06 11.75
C ASP A 99 -0.62 0.65 12.67
N GLY A 100 0.59 0.98 12.27
CA GLY A 100 1.82 0.63 13.00
C GLY A 100 2.26 1.66 14.04
N THR A 101 1.48 2.72 14.25
CA THR A 101 1.83 3.79 15.18
C THR A 101 2.17 3.23 16.57
N GLY A 102 3.40 3.47 17.00
CA GLY A 102 3.89 3.06 18.31
C GLY A 102 4.23 1.57 18.47
N LEU A 103 4.02 0.73 17.43
CA LEU A 103 4.29 -0.72 17.56
C LEU A 103 5.77 -1.07 17.46
N GLY A 104 6.58 -0.32 16.69
CA GLY A 104 7.99 -0.64 16.41
C GLY A 104 8.17 -2.02 15.75
N LYS A 105 7.19 -2.46 14.95
CA LYS A 105 7.12 -3.79 14.33
C LYS A 105 6.55 -3.71 12.93
N TYR A 106 6.74 -4.78 12.15
CA TYR A 106 5.97 -5.00 10.92
C TYR A 106 4.48 -5.07 11.21
N LEU A 107 3.67 -4.79 10.20
CA LEU A 107 2.24 -5.05 10.26
C LEU A 107 1.90 -6.46 9.76
N ILE A 108 2.60 -6.90 8.71
CA ILE A 108 2.43 -8.24 8.12
C ILE A 108 3.80 -8.91 8.03
N VAL A 109 3.95 -10.09 8.61
CA VAL A 109 5.26 -10.75 8.66
C VAL A 109 5.19 -12.28 8.50
N LYS A 110 6.16 -12.81 7.73
CA LYS A 110 6.49 -14.24 7.67
C LYS A 110 8.00 -14.42 7.82
N TYR A 111 8.45 -14.67 9.04
CA TYR A 111 9.88 -14.79 9.34
C TYR A 111 10.47 -16.18 9.10
N ASP A 112 9.72 -17.23 9.45
CA ASP A 112 10.27 -18.56 9.53
C ASP A 112 10.66 -19.16 8.18
N SER A 113 9.95 -20.14 7.71
CA SER A 113 10.09 -20.72 6.37
C SER A 113 9.14 -20.01 5.38
N PRO A 114 9.40 -20.09 4.07
CA PRO A 114 8.37 -19.80 3.06
C PRO A 114 7.08 -20.56 3.35
N CYS A 115 5.94 -20.05 2.91
CA CYS A 115 4.70 -20.79 2.95
C CYS A 115 4.78 -22.00 2.00
N GLU A 116 4.24 -23.13 2.41
CA GLU A 116 4.09 -24.31 1.54
C GLU A 116 2.83 -24.15 0.68
N ASN A 117 1.81 -23.50 1.22
CA ASN A 117 0.52 -23.28 0.58
C ASN A 117 0.34 -21.82 0.16
N PRO A 118 -0.33 -21.55 -0.96
CA PRO A 118 -0.61 -20.19 -1.40
C PRO A 118 -1.39 -19.42 -0.33
N THR A 119 -0.91 -18.22 -0.02
CA THR A 119 -1.50 -17.30 0.96
C THR A 119 -1.78 -15.96 0.30
N LEU A 120 -3.02 -15.51 0.34
CA LEU A 120 -3.45 -14.23 -0.22
C LEU A 120 -3.75 -13.21 0.88
N ILE A 121 -3.13 -12.04 0.77
CA ILE A 121 -3.42 -10.87 1.59
C ILE A 121 -3.90 -9.78 0.65
N GLU A 122 -5.18 -9.38 0.77
CA GLU A 122 -5.78 -8.47 -0.21
C GLU A 122 -6.63 -7.37 0.43
N GLY A 123 -6.52 -6.15 -0.11
CA GLY A 123 -7.43 -5.05 0.20
C GLY A 123 -7.20 -4.41 1.57
N LEU A 124 -5.96 -4.39 2.04
CA LEU A 124 -5.57 -3.74 3.29
C LEU A 124 -4.81 -2.44 3.02
N THR A 125 -5.02 -1.45 3.87
CA THR A 125 -4.12 -0.31 4.02
C THR A 125 -3.17 -0.59 5.18
N LEU A 126 -1.85 -0.61 4.89
CA LEU A 126 -0.77 -0.76 5.87
C LEU A 126 -0.11 0.62 6.03
N GLN A 127 -0.15 1.19 7.22
CA GLN A 127 0.38 2.54 7.40
C GLN A 127 1.17 2.73 8.70
N ASN A 128 2.02 3.76 8.71
CA ASN A 128 2.74 4.27 9.89
C ASN A 128 3.59 3.21 10.61
N ALA A 129 3.98 2.15 9.93
CA ALA A 129 4.87 1.15 10.49
C ALA A 129 6.32 1.64 10.44
N GLU A 130 7.04 1.48 11.53
CA GLU A 130 8.47 1.74 11.62
C GLU A 130 9.17 0.53 12.19
N HIS A 131 10.12 -0.02 11.42
CA HIS A 131 10.91 -1.18 11.84
C HIS A 131 12.39 -0.98 11.49
N SER A 132 13.28 -1.31 12.42
CA SER A 132 14.73 -1.10 12.26
C SER A 132 15.43 -2.13 11.36
N SER A 133 14.70 -3.12 10.83
CA SER A 133 15.20 -4.17 9.95
C SER A 133 14.48 -4.15 8.59
N ASP A 134 14.42 -5.29 7.92
CA ASP A 134 13.91 -5.48 6.56
C ASP A 134 12.39 -5.31 6.47
N GLY A 135 11.89 -4.45 5.59
CA GLY A 135 10.47 -4.19 5.36
C GLY A 135 9.80 -3.34 6.44
N GLY A 136 9.43 -2.10 6.15
CA GLY A 136 8.75 -1.25 7.13
C GLY A 136 7.37 -1.80 7.51
N ALA A 137 6.50 -2.01 6.53
CA ALA A 137 5.16 -2.54 6.73
C ALA A 137 5.09 -4.05 6.64
N ALA A 138 5.77 -4.67 5.68
CA ALA A 138 5.64 -6.09 5.43
C ALA A 138 6.97 -6.78 5.09
N TYR A 139 7.11 -8.01 5.56
CA TYR A 139 8.11 -8.97 5.14
C TYR A 139 7.40 -10.21 4.63
N ILE A 140 7.46 -10.47 3.32
CA ILE A 140 6.78 -11.60 2.67
C ILE A 140 7.77 -12.51 1.97
N ARG A 141 7.40 -13.80 1.87
CA ARG A 141 8.22 -14.86 1.25
C ARG A 141 7.46 -15.55 0.12
N ALA A 142 8.10 -16.55 -0.47
CA ALA A 142 7.50 -17.38 -1.52
C ALA A 142 6.12 -17.94 -1.11
N ASN A 143 5.23 -18.08 -2.09
CA ASN A 143 3.83 -18.47 -1.97
C ASN A 143 2.93 -17.47 -1.22
N ILE A 144 3.43 -16.26 -0.89
CA ILE A 144 2.60 -15.18 -0.36
C ILE A 144 2.34 -14.16 -1.47
N THR A 145 1.07 -13.82 -1.66
CA THR A 145 0.64 -12.74 -2.55
C THR A 145 0.06 -11.59 -1.73
N LEU A 146 0.66 -10.41 -1.86
CA LEU A 146 0.13 -9.15 -1.37
C LEU A 146 -0.54 -8.44 -2.54
N SER A 147 -1.85 -8.27 -2.49
CA SER A 147 -2.65 -7.80 -3.63
C SER A 147 -3.58 -6.65 -3.25
N LYS A 148 -3.73 -5.68 -4.15
CA LYS A 148 -4.66 -4.54 -3.99
C LYS A 148 -4.55 -3.86 -2.62
N CYS A 149 -3.33 -3.78 -2.10
CA CYS A 149 -3.03 -3.13 -0.83
C CYS A 149 -2.49 -1.71 -1.06
N ARG A 150 -2.78 -0.84 -0.12
CA ARG A 150 -2.14 0.47 -0.03
C ARG A 150 -1.14 0.47 1.12
N ILE A 151 0.13 0.80 0.84
CA ILE A 151 1.19 0.88 1.83
C ILE A 151 1.69 2.31 1.88
N LYS A 152 1.57 2.96 3.03
CA LYS A 152 1.89 4.39 3.12
C LYS A 152 2.58 4.78 4.43
N ASN A 153 3.47 5.78 4.36
CA ASN A 153 4.15 6.35 5.53
C ASN A 153 4.90 5.31 6.37
N CYS A 154 5.47 4.28 5.75
CA CYS A 154 6.19 3.23 6.46
C CYS A 154 7.70 3.40 6.32
N LYS A 155 8.46 2.94 7.33
CA LYS A 155 9.90 3.09 7.38
C LYS A 155 10.58 1.79 7.77
N GLY A 156 11.59 1.40 6.99
CA GLY A 156 12.39 0.20 7.22
C GLY A 156 13.87 0.41 6.94
N GLN A 157 14.70 -0.60 7.20
CA GLN A 157 16.09 -0.57 6.79
C GLN A 157 16.21 -0.93 5.30
N ASN A 158 15.64 -2.04 4.88
CA ASN A 158 15.59 -2.51 3.49
C ASN A 158 14.14 -2.73 3.07
N GLY A 159 13.67 -2.02 2.03
CA GLY A 159 12.26 -1.98 1.69
C GLY A 159 11.46 -1.13 2.68
N GLY A 160 11.40 0.20 2.47
CA GLY A 160 10.66 1.08 3.38
C GLY A 160 9.20 0.68 3.57
N GLY A 161 8.55 0.21 2.49
CA GLY A 161 7.25 -0.44 2.54
C GLY A 161 7.38 -1.95 2.76
N VAL A 162 7.99 -2.67 1.80
CA VAL A 162 7.98 -4.13 1.76
C VAL A 162 9.37 -4.71 1.48
N PHE A 163 9.75 -5.73 2.24
CA PHE A 163 10.77 -6.69 1.83
C PHE A 163 10.09 -7.92 1.23
N ASN A 164 10.33 -8.16 -0.05
CA ASN A 164 9.79 -9.29 -0.80
C ASN A 164 10.89 -10.33 -1.05
N ASP A 165 10.83 -11.45 -0.36
CA ASP A 165 11.77 -12.57 -0.47
C ASP A 165 11.11 -13.74 -1.21
N GLY A 166 10.93 -13.59 -2.51
CA GLY A 166 10.35 -14.61 -3.38
C GLY A 166 8.82 -14.62 -3.51
N GLY A 167 8.11 -13.71 -2.84
CA GLY A 167 6.65 -13.57 -2.93
C GLY A 167 6.19 -12.76 -4.14
N VAL A 168 4.90 -12.44 -4.17
CA VAL A 168 4.26 -11.64 -5.22
C VAL A 168 3.61 -10.39 -4.61
N ILE A 169 3.95 -9.23 -5.14
CA ILE A 169 3.28 -7.96 -4.85
C ILE A 169 2.58 -7.52 -6.14
N LYS A 170 1.26 -7.40 -6.12
CA LYS A 170 0.53 -7.02 -7.32
C LYS A 170 -0.62 -6.06 -7.04
N ASP A 171 -0.92 -5.22 -8.02
CA ASP A 171 -2.04 -4.26 -7.97
C ASP A 171 -1.98 -3.34 -6.74
N CYS A 172 -0.77 -3.06 -6.19
CA CYS A 172 -0.58 -2.29 -4.97
C CYS A 172 -0.14 -0.86 -5.24
N ILE A 173 -0.46 0.02 -4.29
CA ILE A 173 0.07 1.39 -4.25
C ILE A 173 0.99 1.50 -3.04
N ILE A 174 2.25 1.90 -3.26
CA ILE A 174 3.24 2.10 -2.20
C ILE A 174 3.70 3.56 -2.26
N GLU A 175 3.33 4.33 -1.24
CA GLU A 175 3.55 5.76 -1.26
C GLU A 175 4.13 6.31 0.06
N LEU A 176 4.99 7.32 -0.05
CA LEU A 176 5.56 8.05 1.08
C LEU A 176 6.30 7.16 2.10
N CYS A 177 6.85 6.05 1.63
CA CYS A 177 7.65 5.15 2.44
C CYS A 177 9.14 5.53 2.36
N SER A 178 9.92 5.15 3.36
CA SER A 178 11.35 5.45 3.37
C SER A 178 12.20 4.30 3.88
N SER A 179 13.42 4.17 3.32
CA SER A 179 14.41 3.22 3.82
C SER A 179 15.73 3.91 4.15
N THR A 180 16.40 3.37 5.18
CA THR A 180 17.74 3.86 5.56
C THR A 180 18.87 3.21 4.77
N SER A 181 18.58 2.11 4.04
CA SER A 181 19.54 1.36 3.23
C SER A 181 19.04 1.21 1.80
N SER A 182 18.22 0.23 1.47
CA SER A 182 17.89 -0.07 0.08
C SER A 182 16.39 -0.27 -0.16
N GLY A 183 15.93 0.16 -1.35
CA GLY A 183 14.53 0.04 -1.74
C GLY A 183 13.60 0.93 -0.93
N GLY A 184 13.47 2.21 -1.27
CA GLY A 184 12.61 3.15 -0.56
C GLY A 184 11.17 2.66 -0.39
N ALA A 185 10.63 2.03 -1.43
CA ALA A 185 9.36 1.32 -1.41
C ALA A 185 9.55 -0.17 -1.18
N ILE A 186 10.34 -0.83 -2.04
CA ILE A 186 10.47 -2.30 -2.07
C ILE A 186 11.93 -2.74 -2.20
N ARG A 187 12.34 -3.71 -1.38
CA ARG A 187 13.44 -4.60 -1.72
C ARG A 187 12.86 -5.90 -2.26
N ASN A 188 13.13 -6.21 -3.54
CA ASN A 188 12.65 -7.39 -4.23
C ASN A 188 13.78 -8.37 -4.47
N SER A 189 13.82 -9.45 -3.71
CA SER A 189 14.82 -10.51 -3.80
C SER A 189 14.17 -11.78 -4.36
N GLY A 190 14.30 -12.01 -5.66
CA GLY A 190 13.75 -13.20 -6.33
C GLY A 190 12.23 -13.24 -6.46
N GLY A 191 11.51 -12.21 -6.01
CA GLY A 191 10.05 -12.13 -6.08
C GLY A 191 9.53 -11.40 -7.31
N ILE A 192 8.22 -11.25 -7.39
CA ILE A 192 7.52 -10.55 -8.48
C ILE A 192 6.84 -9.31 -7.93
N VAL A 193 7.05 -8.18 -8.62
CA VAL A 193 6.32 -6.92 -8.41
C VAL A 193 5.64 -6.57 -9.72
N GLU A 194 4.31 -6.59 -9.77
CA GLU A 194 3.56 -6.35 -11.00
C GLU A 194 2.35 -5.43 -10.78
N ASN A 195 2.01 -4.63 -11.78
CA ASN A 195 0.86 -3.73 -11.78
C ASN A 195 0.83 -2.77 -10.58
N CYS A 196 2.00 -2.33 -10.10
CA CYS A 196 2.09 -1.52 -8.89
C CYS A 196 2.45 -0.06 -9.20
N ILE A 197 2.02 0.85 -8.33
CA ILE A 197 2.40 2.26 -8.37
C ILE A 197 3.26 2.56 -7.15
N MET A 198 4.50 3.02 -7.35
CA MET A 198 5.40 3.48 -6.32
C MET A 198 5.67 4.97 -6.48
N ARG A 199 5.29 5.77 -5.48
CA ARG A 199 5.40 7.23 -5.57
C ARG A 199 5.71 7.90 -4.23
N GLY A 200 6.49 8.97 -4.27
CA GLY A 200 6.86 9.74 -3.06
C GLY A 200 7.75 8.98 -2.09
N ASN A 201 8.39 7.88 -2.52
CA ASN A 201 9.21 7.07 -1.64
C ASN A 201 10.66 7.54 -1.65
N GLN A 202 11.38 7.29 -0.55
CA GLN A 202 12.77 7.68 -0.40
C GLN A 202 13.66 6.50 0.04
N GLY A 203 14.76 6.26 -0.68
CA GLY A 203 15.70 5.19 -0.36
C GLY A 203 17.14 5.51 -0.75
N LYS A 204 18.07 4.63 -0.36
CA LYS A 204 19.48 4.81 -0.70
C LYS A 204 19.84 4.20 -2.06
N TYR A 205 19.40 2.98 -2.34
CA TYR A 205 19.71 2.24 -3.57
C TYR A 205 18.44 2.02 -4.41
N GLY A 206 17.74 3.10 -4.74
CA GLY A 206 16.51 3.07 -5.52
C GLY A 206 15.22 3.04 -4.72
N THR A 207 14.16 3.39 -5.37
CA THR A 207 12.80 3.15 -4.88
C THR A 207 12.53 1.65 -4.82
N ILE A 208 12.98 0.93 -5.85
CA ILE A 208 13.00 -0.53 -5.89
C ILE A 208 14.47 -0.98 -6.01
N ARG A 209 14.90 -1.90 -5.15
CA ARG A 209 16.06 -2.74 -5.38
C ARG A 209 15.59 -4.10 -5.87
N ASN A 210 15.93 -4.49 -7.11
CA ASN A 210 15.49 -5.72 -7.76
C ASN A 210 16.66 -6.66 -8.01
N GLU A 211 16.78 -7.68 -7.22
CA GLU A 211 17.94 -8.57 -7.21
C GLU A 211 17.55 -10.05 -7.20
N ASN A 212 18.55 -10.93 -7.35
CA ASN A 212 18.37 -12.40 -7.26
C ASN A 212 17.34 -12.95 -8.26
N GLY A 213 17.28 -12.41 -9.48
CA GLY A 213 16.31 -12.82 -10.49
C GLY A 213 14.89 -12.27 -10.27
N GLY A 214 14.73 -11.28 -9.39
CA GLY A 214 13.44 -10.64 -9.17
C GLY A 214 12.87 -10.00 -10.44
N ILE A 215 11.55 -9.94 -10.53
CA ILE A 215 10.82 -9.40 -11.70
C ILE A 215 10.02 -8.17 -11.27
N VAL A 216 10.20 -7.06 -12.00
CA VAL A 216 9.37 -5.85 -11.87
C VAL A 216 8.76 -5.57 -13.23
N ARG A 217 7.43 -5.60 -13.34
CA ARG A 217 6.73 -5.40 -14.61
C ARG A 217 5.41 -4.65 -14.49
N ASN A 218 5.01 -3.95 -15.55
CA ASN A 218 3.80 -3.13 -15.58
C ASN A 218 3.71 -2.13 -14.42
N CYS A 219 4.83 -1.60 -13.96
CA CYS A 219 4.84 -0.72 -12.79
C CYS A 219 5.03 0.75 -13.19
N ILE A 220 4.49 1.65 -12.37
CA ILE A 220 4.71 3.08 -12.49
C ILE A 220 5.48 3.55 -11.27
N ILE A 221 6.70 4.03 -11.49
CA ILE A 221 7.63 4.47 -10.45
C ILE A 221 7.89 5.97 -10.67
N HIS A 222 7.23 6.81 -9.89
CA HIS A 222 7.33 8.25 -10.12
C HIS A 222 7.43 9.09 -8.85
N ASN A 223 8.06 10.26 -8.98
CA ASN A 223 8.23 11.22 -7.88
C ASN A 223 8.87 10.60 -6.64
N ASN A 224 9.88 9.76 -6.81
CA ASN A 224 10.65 9.18 -5.73
C ASN A 224 12.05 9.79 -5.68
N SER A 225 12.78 9.55 -4.59
CA SER A 225 14.11 10.11 -4.41
C SER A 225 15.11 9.13 -3.80
N ALA A 226 16.36 9.22 -4.28
CA ALA A 226 17.50 8.58 -3.67
C ALA A 226 18.60 9.63 -3.46
N THR A 227 18.70 10.14 -2.23
CA THR A 227 19.48 11.34 -1.88
C THR A 227 20.82 11.06 -1.21
N VAL A 228 21.14 9.81 -0.90
CA VAL A 228 22.38 9.47 -0.18
C VAL A 228 23.50 9.22 -1.18
N SER A 229 24.64 9.91 -1.05
CA SER A 229 25.84 9.68 -1.82
C SER A 229 26.37 8.24 -1.65
N GLY A 230 26.73 7.60 -2.74
CA GLY A 230 27.31 6.25 -2.76
C GLY A 230 26.91 5.48 -4.00
N TRP A 231 27.82 4.66 -4.53
CA TRP A 231 27.62 3.80 -5.68
C TRP A 231 26.96 2.47 -5.31
N PRO A 232 25.99 1.94 -6.05
CA PRO A 232 25.18 2.55 -7.10
C PRO A 232 23.91 3.18 -6.49
N ASN A 233 23.53 4.38 -6.91
CA ASN A 233 22.38 5.11 -6.36
C ASN A 233 21.44 5.50 -7.50
N SER A 234 20.20 4.91 -7.50
CA SER A 234 19.18 5.16 -8.51
C SER A 234 17.90 5.70 -7.88
N GLY A 235 17.33 6.78 -8.42
CA GLY A 235 16.08 7.34 -7.93
C GLY A 235 14.88 6.41 -8.10
N GLY A 236 14.79 5.73 -9.24
CA GLY A 236 13.75 4.77 -9.56
C GLY A 236 14.13 3.34 -9.21
N ILE A 237 14.81 2.62 -10.10
CA ILE A 237 15.11 1.19 -9.92
C ILE A 237 16.63 0.94 -9.94
N TYR A 238 17.13 0.21 -8.95
CA TYR A 238 18.40 -0.45 -9.01
C TYR A 238 18.19 -1.95 -9.29
N ASN A 239 18.65 -2.42 -10.47
CA ASN A 239 18.41 -3.78 -10.98
C ASN A 239 19.73 -4.51 -11.30
N PRO A 240 20.47 -5.00 -10.29
CA PRO A 240 21.75 -5.66 -10.51
C PRO A 240 21.63 -7.04 -11.19
N SER A 241 20.51 -7.73 -11.10
CA SER A 241 20.41 -9.10 -11.60
C SER A 241 18.99 -9.60 -11.88
N GLY A 242 18.02 -8.69 -11.97
CA GLY A 242 16.61 -9.02 -12.19
C GLY A 242 16.13 -8.66 -13.60
N ILE A 243 14.81 -8.64 -13.74
CA ILE A 243 14.11 -8.27 -14.96
C ILE A 243 13.23 -7.06 -14.69
N VAL A 244 13.30 -6.05 -15.56
CA VAL A 244 12.39 -4.90 -15.57
C VAL A 244 11.70 -4.87 -16.92
N ALA A 245 10.37 -4.93 -16.96
CA ALA A 245 9.63 -5.00 -18.20
C ALA A 245 8.39 -4.09 -18.19
N ASN A 246 8.15 -3.37 -19.27
CA ASN A 246 6.95 -2.56 -19.45
C ASN A 246 6.66 -1.63 -18.26
N CYS A 247 7.69 -0.89 -17.79
CA CYS A 247 7.56 0.05 -16.69
C CYS A 247 7.59 1.51 -17.18
N ILE A 248 6.97 2.42 -16.41
CA ILE A 248 7.14 3.86 -16.53
C ILE A 248 7.91 4.35 -15.30
N ILE A 249 9.08 4.93 -15.52
CA ILE A 249 9.97 5.46 -14.49
C ILE A 249 10.12 6.96 -14.75
N ALA A 250 9.42 7.80 -13.96
CA ALA A 250 9.30 9.21 -14.32
C ALA A 250 9.40 10.14 -13.12
N CYS A 251 9.93 11.34 -13.34
CA CYS A 251 9.99 12.40 -12.33
C CYS A 251 10.72 11.98 -11.02
N ASN A 252 11.63 11.03 -11.08
CA ASN A 252 12.42 10.61 -9.93
C ASN A 252 13.72 11.43 -9.83
N TYR A 253 14.24 11.54 -8.60
CA TYR A 253 15.52 12.18 -8.34
C TYR A 253 16.52 11.16 -7.78
N GLY A 254 17.72 11.16 -8.32
CA GLY A 254 18.80 10.30 -7.83
C GLY A 254 20.14 11.03 -7.78
N SER A 255 21.03 10.67 -6.87
CA SER A 255 22.35 11.33 -6.82
C SER A 255 23.29 10.87 -7.94
N GLN A 256 23.04 9.71 -8.57
CA GLN A 256 23.82 9.22 -9.72
C GLN A 256 22.93 8.89 -10.91
N TYR A 257 22.01 7.97 -10.76
CA TYR A 257 21.06 7.57 -11.79
C TYR A 257 19.64 7.95 -11.34
N ALA A 258 18.98 8.76 -12.11
CA ALA A 258 17.67 9.26 -11.68
C ALA A 258 16.54 8.25 -11.95
N ALA A 259 16.56 7.55 -13.08
CA ALA A 259 15.54 6.57 -13.43
C ALA A 259 15.94 5.15 -13.03
N ILE A 260 16.92 4.59 -13.71
CA ILE A 260 17.29 3.19 -13.55
C ILE A 260 18.80 2.99 -13.69
N HIS A 261 19.35 2.15 -12.82
CA HIS A 261 20.63 1.49 -13.04
C HIS A 261 20.38 -0.01 -13.17
N SER A 262 20.62 -0.59 -14.35
CA SER A 262 20.31 -1.98 -14.64
C SER A 262 21.50 -2.72 -15.27
N GLU A 263 21.99 -3.70 -14.57
CA GLU A 263 22.91 -4.74 -15.06
C GLU A 263 22.13 -6.01 -15.45
N GLY A 264 20.88 -6.12 -14.96
CA GLY A 264 19.91 -7.13 -15.38
C GLY A 264 19.16 -6.74 -16.67
N LYS A 265 18.22 -7.56 -17.10
CA LYS A 265 17.43 -7.33 -18.32
C LYS A 265 16.42 -6.20 -18.13
N THR A 266 16.35 -5.27 -19.09
CA THR A 266 15.34 -4.20 -19.13
C THR A 266 14.73 -4.08 -20.52
N ILE A 267 13.42 -4.22 -20.64
CA ILE A 267 12.70 -4.16 -21.92
C ILE A 267 11.44 -3.29 -21.84
N ASN A 268 11.07 -2.70 -22.96
CA ASN A 268 9.81 -1.95 -23.13
C ASN A 268 9.57 -0.89 -22.03
N THR A 269 10.62 -0.31 -21.45
CA THR A 269 10.52 0.60 -20.29
C THR A 269 10.74 2.06 -20.72
N ILE A 270 9.91 2.97 -20.19
CA ILE A 270 10.02 4.40 -20.41
C ILE A 270 10.68 5.07 -19.20
N CYS A 271 11.75 5.83 -19.45
CA CYS A 271 12.43 6.69 -18.48
C CYS A 271 12.27 8.15 -18.89
N TRP A 272 11.42 8.93 -18.21
CA TRP A 272 11.10 10.28 -18.62
C TRP A 272 11.11 11.29 -17.46
N ASN A 273 11.62 12.51 -17.73
CA ASN A 273 11.65 13.64 -16.78
C ASN A 273 12.25 13.28 -15.40
N ASN A 274 13.28 12.41 -15.38
CA ASN A 274 14.04 12.11 -14.17
C ASN A 274 15.26 13.03 -14.09
N GLN A 275 15.75 13.33 -12.89
CA GLN A 275 16.87 14.25 -12.67
C GLN A 275 17.91 13.67 -11.72
N ALA A 276 19.18 13.68 -12.16
CA ALA A 276 20.32 13.37 -11.31
C ALA A 276 20.98 14.65 -10.76
N GLU A 277 21.78 14.49 -9.70
CA GLU A 277 22.57 15.57 -9.14
C GLU A 277 23.64 16.04 -10.15
N GLU A 278 23.85 17.36 -10.27
CA GLU A 278 24.84 17.92 -11.17
C GLU A 278 26.27 17.41 -10.87
N GLY A 279 26.97 16.92 -11.89
CA GLY A 279 28.36 16.49 -11.80
C GLY A 279 28.59 14.98 -11.58
N PHE A 280 27.55 14.19 -11.44
CA PHE A 280 27.64 12.73 -11.34
C PHE A 280 26.95 12.05 -12.53
N GLY A 281 27.74 11.63 -13.53
CA GLY A 281 27.36 10.65 -14.56
C GLY A 281 26.22 11.01 -15.50
N ASP A 282 25.86 10.05 -16.34
CA ASP A 282 24.70 10.14 -17.25
C ASP A 282 23.40 10.10 -16.45
N PRO A 283 22.59 11.15 -16.52
CA PRO A 283 21.63 11.43 -15.45
C PRO A 283 20.39 10.55 -15.41
N ILE A 284 20.08 9.75 -16.42
CA ILE A 284 18.71 9.23 -16.53
C ILE A 284 18.63 7.73 -16.46
N ALA A 285 19.38 7.00 -17.28
CA ALA A 285 19.31 5.55 -17.30
C ALA A 285 20.66 4.94 -17.69
N PHE A 286 21.11 3.97 -16.92
CA PHE A 286 22.21 3.09 -17.28
C PHE A 286 21.64 1.68 -17.42
N ILE A 287 21.70 1.12 -18.63
CA ILE A 287 21.18 -0.21 -18.96
C ILE A 287 22.27 -0.97 -19.70
N GLU A 288 22.92 -1.89 -19.02
CA GLU A 288 24.01 -2.71 -19.56
C GLU A 288 23.61 -4.19 -19.69
N GLY A 289 22.45 -4.56 -19.13
CA GLY A 289 22.00 -5.94 -19.02
C GLY A 289 21.81 -6.65 -20.36
N ASN A 290 22.32 -7.87 -20.46
CA ASN A 290 22.19 -8.72 -21.63
C ASN A 290 20.72 -9.02 -21.96
N GLY A 291 20.32 -8.81 -23.20
CA GLY A 291 18.94 -8.96 -23.68
C GLY A 291 18.04 -7.74 -23.47
N SER A 292 18.60 -6.61 -23.01
CA SER A 292 17.86 -5.34 -22.92
C SER A 292 17.58 -4.76 -24.30
N SER A 293 16.35 -4.28 -24.52
CA SER A 293 15.96 -3.68 -25.80
C SER A 293 14.64 -2.88 -25.70
N HIS A 294 14.35 -2.09 -26.75
CA HIS A 294 13.08 -1.36 -26.90
C HIS A 294 12.74 -0.51 -25.67
N ASN A 295 13.71 0.26 -25.18
CA ASN A 295 13.51 1.19 -24.08
C ASN A 295 13.43 2.62 -24.60
N ALA A 296 12.80 3.52 -23.88
CA ALA A 296 12.71 4.93 -24.25
C ALA A 296 13.20 5.85 -23.15
N ALA A 297 14.04 6.83 -23.49
CA ALA A 297 14.50 7.84 -22.53
C ALA A 297 14.85 9.17 -23.22
N VAL A 298 14.96 10.23 -22.41
CA VAL A 298 15.44 11.54 -22.87
C VAL A 298 16.93 11.53 -23.16
N SER A 299 17.72 10.78 -22.40
CA SER A 299 19.17 10.55 -22.61
C SER A 299 19.66 9.33 -21.84
N GLY A 300 20.85 8.83 -22.15
CA GLY A 300 21.59 7.90 -21.30
C GLY A 300 21.27 6.42 -21.48
N PHE A 301 21.28 5.90 -22.72
CA PHE A 301 21.38 4.45 -22.92
C PHE A 301 22.83 4.07 -23.29
N ALA A 302 23.50 3.28 -22.44
CA ALA A 302 24.62 2.47 -22.88
C ALA A 302 24.03 1.14 -23.40
N ASP A 303 24.30 0.78 -24.62
CA ASP A 303 24.07 -0.53 -25.25
C ASP A 303 22.60 -1.03 -25.38
N ALA A 304 21.56 -0.20 -25.18
CA ALA A 304 20.19 -0.63 -25.42
C ALA A 304 19.88 -0.74 -26.93
N LYS A 305 19.63 -1.96 -27.38
CA LYS A 305 19.20 -2.23 -28.76
C LYS A 305 17.83 -1.62 -29.02
N ASP A 306 17.65 -0.96 -30.17
CA ASP A 306 16.39 -0.38 -30.62
C ASP A 306 15.79 0.64 -29.63
N ALA A 307 16.63 1.42 -28.94
CA ALA A 307 16.20 2.43 -27.99
C ALA A 307 15.57 3.65 -28.68
N LEU A 308 14.49 4.17 -28.10
CA LEU A 308 13.79 5.37 -28.56
C LEU A 308 14.26 6.59 -27.76
N THR A 309 14.74 7.64 -28.46
CA THR A 309 15.05 8.92 -27.82
C THR A 309 13.79 9.78 -27.70
N LEU A 310 13.47 10.21 -26.49
CA LEU A 310 12.32 11.05 -26.18
C LEU A 310 12.72 12.52 -25.99
N SER A 311 11.80 13.45 -26.27
CA SER A 311 11.92 14.83 -25.81
C SER A 311 11.68 14.94 -24.31
N SER A 312 12.35 15.88 -23.65
CA SER A 312 12.04 16.26 -22.26
C SER A 312 10.68 16.99 -22.11
N ILE A 313 10.14 17.50 -23.21
CA ILE A 313 8.82 18.15 -23.24
C ILE A 313 7.78 17.11 -23.60
N ASN A 314 6.80 16.90 -22.73
CA ASN A 314 5.78 15.86 -22.89
C ASN A 314 4.99 15.95 -24.20
N THR A 315 4.67 17.16 -24.63
CA THR A 315 3.80 17.42 -25.79
C THR A 315 4.53 17.63 -27.10
N ASP A 316 5.87 17.51 -27.12
CA ASP A 316 6.66 17.55 -28.34
C ASP A 316 6.38 16.33 -29.23
N ALA A 317 6.72 16.44 -30.52
CA ALA A 317 6.53 15.34 -31.48
C ALA A 317 7.24 14.05 -31.09
N THR A 318 8.33 14.13 -30.32
CA THR A 318 9.08 13.01 -29.76
C THR A 318 8.93 12.87 -28.25
N GLY A 319 8.08 13.70 -27.62
CA GLY A 319 7.71 13.56 -26.20
C GLY A 319 6.79 12.36 -25.97
N PRO A 320 6.74 11.79 -24.77
CA PRO A 320 5.92 10.60 -24.51
C PRO A 320 4.41 10.84 -24.62
N ASN A 321 3.96 12.09 -24.65
CA ASN A 321 2.56 12.48 -24.77
C ASN A 321 1.63 11.81 -23.75
N PHE A 322 2.05 11.77 -22.50
CA PHE A 322 1.19 11.37 -21.39
C PHE A 322 0.04 12.35 -21.20
N LYS A 323 -1.14 11.87 -20.85
CA LYS A 323 -2.36 12.71 -20.73
C LYS A 323 -2.22 13.80 -19.65
N SER A 324 -1.70 13.48 -18.48
CA SER A 324 -1.53 14.44 -17.38
C SER A 324 -0.47 13.99 -16.37
N PRO A 325 0.82 13.99 -16.77
CA PRO A 325 1.90 13.61 -15.86
C PRO A 325 2.12 14.68 -14.79
N THR A 326 2.82 14.33 -13.70
CA THR A 326 3.41 15.34 -12.81
C THR A 326 4.58 16.03 -13.53
N LEU A 327 4.87 17.27 -13.13
CA LEU A 327 6.01 18.02 -13.66
C LEU A 327 7.10 18.26 -12.62
N PHE A 328 6.80 18.15 -11.31
CA PHE A 328 7.83 18.24 -10.28
C PHE A 328 8.62 16.93 -10.17
N ILE A 329 9.87 17.03 -9.75
CA ILE A 329 10.83 15.93 -9.69
C ILE A 329 11.16 15.61 -8.23
N GLY A 330 11.35 14.32 -7.93
CA GLY A 330 11.63 13.85 -6.59
C GLY A 330 10.40 13.74 -5.70
N ILE A 331 10.61 13.60 -4.39
CA ILE A 331 9.52 13.44 -3.43
C ILE A 331 8.70 14.72 -3.28
N PRO A 332 7.39 14.62 -2.97
CA PRO A 332 6.54 15.78 -2.73
C PRO A 332 7.03 16.55 -1.50
N THR A 333 7.01 17.87 -1.59
CA THR A 333 7.42 18.80 -0.53
C THR A 333 6.25 19.57 0.09
N SER A 334 5.08 19.44 -0.50
CA SER A 334 3.84 20.09 -0.07
C SER A 334 2.64 19.16 -0.23
N ALA A 335 1.53 19.50 0.42
CA ALA A 335 0.25 18.82 0.21
C ALA A 335 -0.23 18.91 -1.26
N ALA A 336 -0.01 20.04 -1.91
CA ALA A 336 -0.32 20.20 -3.33
C ALA A 336 0.49 19.28 -4.24
N ASP A 337 1.77 19.03 -3.91
CA ASP A 337 2.59 18.05 -4.62
C ASP A 337 2.06 16.63 -4.42
N ILE A 338 1.62 16.29 -3.20
CA ILE A 338 1.02 14.97 -2.90
C ILE A 338 -0.26 14.77 -3.74
N GLU A 339 -1.11 15.78 -3.83
CA GLU A 339 -2.32 15.72 -4.66
C GLU A 339 -1.98 15.61 -6.15
N ALA A 340 -1.06 16.42 -6.66
CA ALA A 340 -0.61 16.36 -8.04
C ALA A 340 -0.01 15.00 -8.38
N MET A 341 0.80 14.43 -7.48
CA MET A 341 1.38 13.11 -7.61
C MET A 341 0.31 12.01 -7.65
N ARG A 342 -0.71 12.10 -6.81
CA ARG A 342 -1.83 11.15 -6.78
C ARG A 342 -2.75 11.26 -7.97
N ALA A 343 -2.90 12.48 -8.50
CA ALA A 343 -3.75 12.78 -9.64
C ALA A 343 -3.09 12.53 -11.01
N ALA A 344 -1.81 12.19 -11.06
CA ALA A 344 -1.08 11.98 -12.30
C ALA A 344 -1.70 10.90 -13.18
N ASP A 345 -1.81 11.18 -14.49
CA ASP A 345 -2.28 10.26 -15.51
C ASP A 345 -1.16 9.99 -16.52
N TRP A 346 -0.61 8.79 -16.44
CA TRP A 346 0.51 8.31 -17.27
C TRP A 346 0.04 7.52 -18.49
N THR A 347 -1.26 7.54 -18.84
CA THR A 347 -1.75 6.97 -20.10
C THR A 347 -1.37 7.84 -21.28
N PHE A 348 -1.29 7.25 -22.46
CA PHE A 348 -0.90 7.95 -23.68
C PHE A 348 -2.05 8.72 -24.32
N SER A 349 -1.69 9.83 -24.98
CA SER A 349 -2.48 10.40 -26.05
C SER A 349 -2.23 9.62 -27.35
N ASN A 350 -3.12 9.74 -28.32
CA ASN A 350 -3.09 8.98 -29.58
C ASN A 350 -1.86 9.22 -30.48
N ASN A 351 -1.10 10.25 -30.23
CA ASN A 351 0.10 10.62 -30.97
C ASN A 351 1.40 10.30 -30.23
N SER A 352 1.35 9.50 -29.17
CA SER A 352 2.55 9.12 -28.44
C SER A 352 3.51 8.30 -29.31
N PRO A 353 4.81 8.68 -29.37
CA PRO A 353 5.80 7.90 -30.09
C PRO A 353 6.11 6.57 -29.41
N CYS A 354 5.59 6.31 -28.22
CA CYS A 354 5.75 5.07 -27.47
C CYS A 354 4.77 3.97 -27.89
N ILE A 355 3.75 4.32 -28.69
CA ILE A 355 2.76 3.37 -29.18
C ILE A 355 3.38 2.47 -30.26
N ASP A 356 3.14 1.16 -30.21
CA ASP A 356 3.63 0.13 -31.13
C ASP A 356 5.18 0.09 -31.26
N LYS A 357 5.93 0.44 -30.21
CA LYS A 357 7.40 0.48 -30.23
C LYS A 357 8.04 -0.56 -29.33
N GLY A 358 7.25 -1.29 -28.57
CA GLY A 358 7.73 -2.39 -27.76
C GLY A 358 7.85 -3.69 -28.55
N VAL A 359 8.43 -4.68 -27.91
CA VAL A 359 8.63 -6.02 -28.45
C VAL A 359 7.87 -7.07 -27.63
N ALA A 360 7.36 -8.08 -28.33
CA ALA A 360 6.86 -9.29 -27.68
C ALA A 360 8.08 -10.08 -27.13
N ASP A 361 8.13 -10.28 -25.85
CA ASP A 361 9.18 -11.02 -25.15
C ASP A 361 8.54 -11.88 -24.06
N ASN A 362 9.19 -12.98 -23.67
CA ASN A 362 8.66 -13.89 -22.63
C ASN A 362 8.49 -13.20 -21.27
N ASP A 363 9.26 -12.13 -21.01
CA ASP A 363 9.19 -11.36 -19.78
C ASP A 363 8.19 -10.18 -19.87
N ALA A 364 7.75 -9.83 -21.10
CA ALA A 364 6.73 -8.82 -21.32
C ALA A 364 5.35 -9.36 -20.91
N PRO A 365 4.60 -8.64 -20.08
CA PRO A 365 3.29 -9.11 -19.62
C PRO A 365 2.25 -9.09 -20.76
N ALA A 366 1.37 -10.11 -20.78
CA ALA A 366 0.30 -10.23 -21.78
C ALA A 366 -0.82 -9.18 -21.63
N TYR A 367 -0.87 -8.50 -20.51
CA TYR A 367 -1.85 -7.46 -20.20
C TYR A 367 -1.10 -6.23 -19.66
N ASP A 368 -1.65 -5.06 -19.89
CA ASP A 368 -1.17 -3.81 -19.28
C ASP A 368 -1.63 -3.67 -17.82
N ILE A 369 -1.22 -2.59 -17.14
CA ILE A 369 -1.59 -2.31 -15.75
C ILE A 369 -3.10 -2.15 -15.52
N LYS A 370 -3.87 -1.84 -16.57
CA LYS A 370 -5.35 -1.76 -16.55
C LYS A 370 -6.05 -3.04 -16.98
N GLY A 371 -5.30 -4.05 -17.41
CA GLY A 371 -5.83 -5.31 -17.93
C GLY A 371 -6.12 -5.30 -19.45
N THR A 372 -5.65 -4.29 -20.18
CA THR A 372 -5.72 -4.28 -21.65
C THR A 372 -4.78 -5.33 -22.21
N VAL A 373 -5.28 -6.16 -23.13
CA VAL A 373 -4.47 -7.21 -23.80
C VAL A 373 -3.39 -6.57 -24.65
N ARG A 374 -2.18 -7.11 -24.60
CA ARG A 374 -1.04 -6.73 -25.45
C ARG A 374 -0.79 -7.74 -26.56
N PRO A 375 -0.54 -7.33 -27.82
CA PRO A 375 -0.69 -5.96 -28.32
C PRO A 375 -2.15 -5.63 -28.65
N LYS A 376 -2.51 -4.35 -28.57
CA LYS A 376 -3.81 -3.83 -29.02
C LYS A 376 -3.69 -3.24 -30.43
N GLY A 377 -2.52 -2.74 -30.78
CA GLY A 377 -2.15 -2.20 -32.09
C GLY A 377 -1.35 -3.17 -32.95
N THR A 378 -0.36 -2.68 -33.68
CA THR A 378 0.55 -3.46 -34.54
C THR A 378 1.72 -4.06 -33.76
N GLY A 379 2.02 -3.56 -32.58
CA GLY A 379 3.09 -3.98 -31.67
C GLY A 379 2.72 -3.73 -30.21
N TYR A 380 3.59 -4.15 -29.31
CA TYR A 380 3.50 -3.79 -27.90
C TYR A 380 3.79 -2.31 -27.73
N ASP A 381 3.11 -1.65 -26.81
CA ASP A 381 3.49 -0.31 -26.39
C ASP A 381 4.66 -0.36 -25.39
N LEU A 382 5.43 0.71 -25.36
CA LEU A 382 6.41 0.93 -24.30
C LEU A 382 5.69 1.32 -23.00
N GLY A 383 6.26 0.95 -21.87
CA GLY A 383 5.73 1.33 -20.56
C GLY A 383 4.58 0.46 -20.06
N ALA A 384 3.94 0.94 -18.99
CA ALA A 384 2.96 0.18 -18.22
C ALA A 384 1.57 0.12 -18.85
N TYR A 385 1.30 0.93 -19.86
CA TYR A 385 0.01 1.01 -20.53
C TYR A 385 0.08 0.50 -21.96
N GLU A 386 -1.04 0.00 -22.45
CA GLU A 386 -1.30 -0.33 -23.85
C GLU A 386 -2.39 0.62 -24.37
N TYR A 387 -2.09 1.36 -25.43
CA TYR A 387 -3.02 2.28 -26.04
C TYR A 387 -4.11 1.53 -26.81
N ASP A 388 -5.35 1.76 -26.42
CA ASP A 388 -6.50 1.23 -27.15
C ASP A 388 -7.17 2.34 -27.97
N PRO A 389 -7.03 2.35 -29.30
CA PRO A 389 -7.66 3.35 -30.15
C PRO A 389 -9.19 3.28 -30.18
N GLU A 390 -9.75 2.15 -29.76
CA GLU A 390 -11.18 1.93 -29.67
C GLU A 390 -11.77 2.22 -28.30
N ALA A 391 -10.90 2.48 -27.29
CA ALA A 391 -11.34 2.83 -25.95
C ALA A 391 -12.16 4.11 -26.00
N LYS A 392 -13.41 4.03 -25.63
CA LYS A 392 -14.29 5.18 -25.52
C LYS A 392 -14.05 5.85 -24.16
N ASP A 393 -13.92 7.16 -24.17
CA ASP A 393 -13.96 7.92 -22.93
C ASP A 393 -15.35 7.77 -22.29
N VAL A 394 -15.37 7.17 -21.13
CA VAL A 394 -16.56 7.04 -20.30
C VAL A 394 -16.63 8.28 -19.40
N ALA A 395 -17.60 9.15 -19.68
CA ALA A 395 -17.78 10.36 -18.89
C ALA A 395 -18.26 10.07 -17.46
N VAL A 396 -17.85 10.90 -16.52
CA VAL A 396 -18.41 10.89 -15.16
C VAL A 396 -19.90 11.23 -15.22
N GLN A 397 -20.71 10.52 -14.46
CA GLN A 397 -22.16 10.74 -14.35
C GLN A 397 -22.57 11.27 -12.97
N SER A 398 -21.79 10.97 -11.93
CA SER A 398 -22.04 11.46 -10.58
C SER A 398 -20.82 11.33 -9.68
N VAL A 399 -20.86 12.06 -8.55
CA VAL A 399 -19.97 11.87 -7.41
C VAL A 399 -20.80 11.84 -6.14
N SER A 400 -20.40 11.02 -5.18
CA SER A 400 -21.00 10.98 -3.84
C SER A 400 -19.94 10.81 -2.76
N LEU A 401 -20.14 11.48 -1.62
CA LEU A 401 -19.33 11.29 -0.43
C LEU A 401 -19.86 10.15 0.42
N THR A 402 -18.96 9.36 0.99
CA THR A 402 -19.30 8.26 1.91
C THR A 402 -19.96 8.75 3.20
N LEU A 403 -19.63 9.99 3.62
CA LEU A 403 -20.23 10.66 4.77
C LEU A 403 -20.87 11.98 4.33
N LYS A 404 -22.10 12.23 4.79
CA LYS A 404 -22.80 13.50 4.55
C LYS A 404 -22.64 14.48 5.70
N SER A 405 -22.25 13.99 6.86
CA SER A 405 -21.89 14.78 8.03
C SER A 405 -20.70 14.11 8.74
N LEU A 406 -19.86 14.92 9.34
CA LEU A 406 -18.68 14.49 10.08
C LEU A 406 -18.49 15.42 11.29
N SER A 407 -18.39 14.85 12.48
CA SER A 407 -17.99 15.57 13.68
C SER A 407 -16.57 15.14 14.07
N ILE A 408 -15.68 16.10 14.24
CA ILE A 408 -14.28 15.91 14.64
C ILE A 408 -13.92 16.93 15.72
N GLU A 409 -12.94 16.60 16.54
CA GLU A 409 -12.37 17.55 17.50
C GLU A 409 -11.35 18.49 16.81
N GLU A 410 -11.08 19.61 17.46
CA GLU A 410 -9.99 20.50 17.02
C GLU A 410 -8.66 19.72 16.97
N GLU A 411 -7.87 19.91 15.88
CA GLU A 411 -6.64 19.20 15.52
C GLU A 411 -6.84 17.73 15.09
N GLN A 412 -8.02 17.15 15.25
CA GLN A 412 -8.31 15.79 14.77
C GLN A 412 -8.38 15.75 13.25
N GLN A 413 -8.00 14.61 12.70
CA GLN A 413 -8.02 14.34 11.26
C GLN A 413 -8.92 13.15 10.93
N GLN A 414 -9.72 13.27 9.87
CA GLN A 414 -10.58 12.21 9.38
C GLN A 414 -10.66 12.21 7.85
N TRP A 415 -10.61 11.04 7.24
CA TRP A 415 -10.76 10.89 5.80
C TRP A 415 -12.22 10.95 5.36
N LEU A 416 -12.47 11.73 4.30
CA LEU A 416 -13.67 11.65 3.47
C LEU A 416 -13.30 10.97 2.15
N SER A 417 -14.09 9.97 1.74
CA SER A 417 -13.92 9.30 0.45
C SER A 417 -15.01 9.73 -0.52
N ALA A 418 -14.61 9.97 -1.77
CA ALA A 418 -15.52 10.27 -2.88
C ALA A 418 -15.68 9.05 -3.79
N ILE A 419 -16.92 8.70 -4.10
CA ILE A 419 -17.27 7.66 -5.05
C ILE A 419 -17.70 8.33 -6.35
N VAL A 420 -16.95 8.12 -7.42
CA VAL A 420 -17.23 8.64 -8.76
C VAL A 420 -17.84 7.53 -9.61
N LEU A 421 -18.97 7.81 -10.23
CA LEU A 421 -19.66 6.84 -11.08
C LEU A 421 -19.75 7.33 -12.54
N PRO A 422 -19.77 6.42 -13.49
CA PRO A 422 -19.61 4.97 -13.32
C PRO A 422 -18.18 4.59 -12.89
N SER A 423 -18.00 3.39 -12.36
CA SER A 423 -16.70 2.95 -11.82
C SER A 423 -15.59 2.84 -12.87
N ASP A 424 -15.96 2.71 -14.14
CA ASP A 424 -15.09 2.70 -15.32
C ASP A 424 -14.93 4.08 -15.98
N ALA A 425 -15.42 5.18 -15.34
CA ALA A 425 -15.23 6.53 -15.86
C ALA A 425 -13.74 6.81 -16.14
N SER A 426 -13.45 7.39 -17.31
CA SER A 426 -12.09 7.63 -17.81
C SER A 426 -11.31 8.64 -16.97
N ASN A 427 -11.99 9.62 -16.38
CA ASN A 427 -11.38 10.64 -15.52
C ASN A 427 -12.14 10.78 -14.20
N LYS A 428 -11.75 10.03 -13.19
CA LYS A 428 -12.34 10.06 -11.85
C LYS A 428 -11.69 11.08 -10.90
N LYS A 429 -10.89 12.01 -11.44
CA LYS A 429 -10.23 13.05 -10.63
C LYS A 429 -11.26 13.96 -9.97
N VAL A 430 -11.01 14.28 -8.71
CA VAL A 430 -11.83 15.20 -7.93
C VAL A 430 -10.97 16.29 -7.32
N SER A 431 -11.58 17.44 -7.08
CA SER A 431 -11.02 18.52 -6.27
C SER A 431 -11.84 18.68 -5.00
N TRP A 432 -11.19 19.11 -3.93
CA TRP A 432 -11.77 19.31 -2.62
C TRP A 432 -11.72 20.78 -2.23
N ASN A 433 -12.76 21.27 -1.59
CA ASN A 433 -12.81 22.64 -1.11
C ASN A 433 -13.55 22.73 0.22
N SER A 434 -12.98 23.46 1.17
CA SER A 434 -13.67 23.86 2.39
C SER A 434 -14.27 25.24 2.21
N LEU A 435 -15.50 25.45 2.67
CA LEU A 435 -16.13 26.76 2.66
C LEU A 435 -15.59 27.71 3.75
N ASN A 436 -14.95 27.14 4.79
CA ASN A 436 -14.30 27.94 5.82
C ASN A 436 -13.06 27.22 6.38
N ASN A 437 -11.90 27.60 5.89
CA ASN A 437 -10.60 27.02 6.27
C ASN A 437 -10.19 27.35 7.72
N SER A 438 -10.84 28.31 8.39
CA SER A 438 -10.56 28.58 9.80
C SER A 438 -11.27 27.58 10.74
N ILE A 439 -12.28 26.86 10.23
CA ILE A 439 -13.01 25.81 10.99
C ILE A 439 -12.46 24.44 10.62
N ALA A 440 -12.38 24.11 9.34
CA ALA A 440 -11.78 22.88 8.86
C ALA A 440 -11.08 23.08 7.52
N VAL A 441 -9.96 22.42 7.30
CA VAL A 441 -9.28 22.33 6.00
C VAL A 441 -9.45 20.93 5.44
N VAL A 442 -9.34 20.80 4.11
CA VAL A 442 -9.37 19.50 3.44
C VAL A 442 -8.26 19.42 2.40
N GLU A 443 -7.49 18.33 2.44
CA GLU A 443 -6.41 18.06 1.49
C GLU A 443 -6.53 16.61 1.01
N GLY A 444 -6.83 16.42 -0.30
CA GLY A 444 -6.98 15.09 -0.89
C GLY A 444 -8.07 14.21 -0.21
N GLY A 445 -9.06 14.83 0.45
CA GLY A 445 -10.08 14.15 1.23
C GLY A 445 -9.77 14.02 2.72
N LEU A 446 -8.54 14.33 3.17
CA LEU A 446 -8.22 14.39 4.59
C LEU A 446 -8.72 15.70 5.19
N VAL A 447 -9.72 15.62 6.05
CA VAL A 447 -10.29 16.76 6.78
C VAL A 447 -9.55 16.93 8.10
N THR A 448 -9.09 18.14 8.40
CA THR A 448 -8.46 18.50 9.67
C THR A 448 -9.28 19.61 10.34
N GLY A 449 -9.72 19.41 11.58
CA GLY A 449 -10.35 20.43 12.42
C GLY A 449 -9.32 21.52 12.79
N LYS A 450 -9.70 22.81 12.63
CA LYS A 450 -8.84 23.96 12.90
C LYS A 450 -9.39 24.88 13.97
N GLY A 451 -10.68 24.97 14.09
CA GLY A 451 -11.35 25.81 15.08
C GLY A 451 -12.79 25.39 15.26
N ILE A 452 -13.32 25.60 16.44
CA ILE A 452 -14.69 25.21 16.83
C ILE A 452 -15.72 25.88 15.93
N GLY A 453 -16.69 25.12 15.43
CA GLY A 453 -17.78 25.64 14.59
C GLY A 453 -18.24 24.66 13.53
N GLU A 454 -18.98 25.18 12.56
CA GLU A 454 -19.54 24.39 11.46
C GLU A 454 -19.07 24.95 10.11
N THR A 455 -18.74 24.03 9.19
CA THR A 455 -18.41 24.35 7.80
C THR A 455 -18.91 23.24 6.87
N LYS A 456 -18.62 23.38 5.58
CA LYS A 456 -18.91 22.36 4.57
C LYS A 456 -17.68 22.06 3.76
N ILE A 457 -17.45 20.80 3.52
CA ILE A 457 -16.47 20.30 2.56
C ILE A 457 -17.22 19.91 1.29
N ILE A 458 -16.76 20.42 0.15
CA ILE A 458 -17.32 20.15 -1.18
C ILE A 458 -16.29 19.35 -1.97
N VAL A 459 -16.70 18.21 -2.51
CA VAL A 459 -15.98 17.51 -3.57
C VAL A 459 -16.55 17.92 -4.93
N THR A 460 -15.70 18.07 -5.94
CA THR A 460 -16.10 18.38 -7.32
C THR A 460 -15.29 17.52 -8.28
N THR A 461 -15.95 16.81 -9.22
CA THR A 461 -15.24 16.07 -10.27
C THR A 461 -14.66 17.04 -11.30
N LEU A 462 -13.46 16.71 -11.84
CA LEU A 462 -12.85 17.48 -12.92
C LEU A 462 -13.57 17.23 -14.26
N ASP A 463 -14.11 16.03 -14.45
CA ASP A 463 -14.98 15.70 -15.57
C ASP A 463 -16.44 15.89 -15.16
N GLY A 464 -17.18 16.71 -15.91
CA GLY A 464 -18.60 16.97 -15.69
C GLY A 464 -18.95 17.91 -14.52
N ASN A 465 -17.99 18.35 -13.68
CA ASN A 465 -18.20 19.25 -12.53
C ASN A 465 -19.31 18.81 -11.56
N PHE A 466 -19.53 17.52 -11.42
CA PHE A 466 -20.46 16.98 -10.43
C PHE A 466 -19.96 17.27 -9.02
N LYS A 467 -20.88 17.58 -8.11
CA LYS A 467 -20.55 17.98 -6.74
C LYS A 467 -21.32 17.18 -5.72
N ASP A 468 -20.66 17.00 -4.57
CA ASP A 468 -21.31 16.54 -3.35
C ASP A 468 -20.72 17.25 -2.13
N THR A 469 -21.45 17.23 -1.00
CA THR A 469 -21.12 18.04 0.17
C THR A 469 -21.22 17.23 1.44
N CYS A 470 -20.23 17.39 2.33
CA CYS A 470 -20.26 16.91 3.71
C CYS A 470 -20.33 18.10 4.66
N HIS A 471 -21.23 18.03 5.66
CA HIS A 471 -21.30 18.98 6.75
C HIS A 471 -20.28 18.61 7.83
N ILE A 472 -19.43 19.55 8.22
CA ILE A 472 -18.38 19.35 9.22
C ILE A 472 -18.75 20.15 10.47
N THR A 473 -18.73 19.48 11.61
CA THR A 473 -18.80 20.11 12.92
C THR A 473 -17.48 19.87 13.63
N VAL A 474 -16.77 20.93 13.98
CA VAL A 474 -15.55 20.85 14.79
C VAL A 474 -15.93 21.20 16.22
N THR A 475 -15.66 20.28 17.14
CA THR A 475 -15.93 20.44 18.57
C THR A 475 -14.65 20.72 19.34
N GLU A 476 -14.78 21.24 20.53
CA GLU A 476 -13.66 21.44 21.43
C GLU A 476 -13.01 20.10 21.77
N LYS A 477 -11.67 20.10 21.78
CA LYS A 477 -10.89 18.93 22.24
C LYS A 477 -11.14 18.74 23.75
N PRO A 478 -11.55 17.55 24.20
CA PRO A 478 -11.77 17.32 25.61
C PRO A 478 -10.51 17.65 26.42
N VAL A 479 -10.62 18.58 27.34
CA VAL A 479 -9.55 18.84 28.30
C VAL A 479 -9.59 17.70 29.32
N ILE A 480 -8.65 16.77 29.21
CA ILE A 480 -8.46 15.75 30.26
C ILE A 480 -7.90 16.46 31.48
N ILE A 481 -8.76 16.85 32.40
CA ILE A 481 -8.34 17.33 33.72
C ILE A 481 -7.91 16.10 34.51
N ILE A 482 -6.61 15.85 34.54
CA ILE A 482 -6.05 14.83 35.43
C ILE A 482 -6.18 15.38 36.85
N HIS A 483 -7.07 14.76 37.62
CA HIS A 483 -7.26 15.17 39.02
C HIS A 483 -5.93 15.02 39.79
N PRO A 484 -5.62 15.90 40.74
CA PRO A 484 -4.39 15.83 41.56
C PRO A 484 -4.14 14.44 42.16
N ASP A 485 -5.17 13.75 42.59
CA ASP A 485 -5.05 12.39 43.17
C ASP A 485 -4.52 11.34 42.17
N VAL A 486 -4.81 11.49 40.86
CA VAL A 486 -4.28 10.62 39.79
C VAL A 486 -2.80 10.91 39.57
N LEU A 487 -2.39 12.18 39.63
CA LEU A 487 -0.97 12.59 39.54
C LEU A 487 -0.17 12.12 40.77
N GLU A 488 -0.80 12.04 41.94
CA GLU A 488 -0.17 11.53 43.14
C GLU A 488 0.00 10.02 43.11
N ALA A 489 -0.99 9.28 42.60
CA ALA A 489 -0.91 7.85 42.35
C ALA A 489 0.20 7.45 41.35
N ASP A 490 0.55 8.33 40.40
CA ASP A 490 1.68 8.10 39.47
C ASP A 490 3.06 8.12 40.15
N LYS A 491 3.16 8.65 41.33
CA LYS A 491 4.42 8.71 42.12
C LYS A 491 4.60 7.47 42.98
N LEU A 492 3.55 6.64 43.16
CA LEU A 492 3.63 5.44 43.98
C LEU A 492 4.24 4.29 43.19
N SER A 493 5.03 3.48 43.83
CA SER A 493 5.65 2.28 43.24
C SER A 493 4.89 1.01 43.62
N GLN A 494 5.17 -0.07 42.91
CA GLN A 494 4.63 -1.38 43.24
C GLN A 494 5.02 -1.84 44.65
N ASP A 495 6.15 -1.35 45.17
CA ASP A 495 6.68 -1.73 46.49
C ASP A 495 5.90 -1.08 47.64
N ASP A 496 5.11 -0.03 47.35
CA ASP A 496 4.28 0.68 48.34
C ASP A 496 2.98 -0.06 48.69
N TYR A 497 2.62 -1.09 47.91
CA TYR A 497 1.36 -1.82 48.01
C TYR A 497 1.53 -3.34 47.90
N THR A 498 0.54 -4.09 48.39
CA THR A 498 0.43 -5.52 48.02
C THR A 498 0.11 -5.62 46.52
N ILE A 499 0.59 -6.65 45.85
CA ILE A 499 0.37 -6.84 44.40
C ILE A 499 -1.10 -6.69 43.99
N PRO A 500 -2.10 -7.28 44.67
CA PRO A 500 -3.51 -7.08 44.34
C PRO A 500 -3.97 -5.61 44.46
N SER A 501 -3.57 -4.90 45.51
CA SER A 501 -3.92 -3.50 45.73
C SER A 501 -3.28 -2.59 44.69
N TYR A 502 -2.03 -2.83 44.34
CA TYR A 502 -1.32 -2.06 43.31
C TYR A 502 -1.95 -2.25 41.92
N ILE A 503 -2.32 -3.48 41.54
CA ILE A 503 -3.01 -3.76 40.27
C ILE A 503 -4.38 -3.04 40.21
N LYS A 504 -5.16 -3.09 41.28
CA LYS A 504 -6.45 -2.37 41.33
C LYS A 504 -6.26 -0.86 41.21
N MET A 505 -5.26 -0.31 41.90
CA MET A 505 -4.92 1.12 41.76
C MET A 505 -4.54 1.47 40.33
N LEU A 506 -3.71 0.65 39.63
CA LEU A 506 -3.34 0.88 38.24
C LEU A 506 -4.58 0.82 37.32
N MET A 507 -5.47 -0.15 37.51
CA MET A 507 -6.69 -0.27 36.72
C MET A 507 -7.64 0.91 36.94
N ALA A 508 -7.80 1.39 38.19
CA ALA A 508 -8.58 2.57 38.50
C ALA A 508 -7.97 3.86 37.90
N LYS A 509 -6.64 3.98 37.92
CA LYS A 509 -5.89 5.08 37.30
C LYS A 509 -6.06 5.11 35.79
N GLU A 510 -5.97 3.95 35.12
CA GLU A 510 -6.20 3.86 33.67
C GLU A 510 -7.67 4.16 33.31
N ALA A 511 -8.63 3.67 34.09
CA ALA A 511 -10.03 3.99 33.90
C ALA A 511 -10.32 5.48 34.08
N ALA A 512 -9.71 6.12 35.09
CA ALA A 512 -9.85 7.56 35.31
C ALA A 512 -9.18 8.42 34.22
N ARG A 513 -8.14 7.90 33.55
CA ARG A 513 -7.51 8.53 32.37
C ARG A 513 -8.36 8.37 31.11
N ALA A 514 -9.02 7.22 30.96
CA ALA A 514 -9.91 6.94 29.81
C ALA A 514 -11.24 7.66 29.92
N ASP A 515 -11.79 7.76 31.13
CA ASP A 515 -13.05 8.43 31.43
C ASP A 515 -12.89 9.27 32.71
N SER A 516 -12.74 10.58 32.57
CA SER A 516 -12.54 11.53 33.66
C SER A 516 -13.77 11.69 34.58
N SER A 517 -14.65 10.68 34.65
CA SER A 517 -15.82 10.68 35.50
C SER A 517 -15.46 10.64 37.00
N GLN A 518 -16.24 11.27 37.83
CA GLN A 518 -16.04 11.31 39.28
C GLN A 518 -16.09 9.91 39.94
N ILE A 519 -16.79 8.96 39.32
CA ILE A 519 -16.91 7.59 39.81
C ILE A 519 -15.57 6.88 39.80
N ASN A 520 -14.78 7.04 38.71
CA ASN A 520 -13.45 6.43 38.62
C ASN A 520 -12.45 7.08 39.58
N LEU A 521 -12.60 8.39 39.83
CA LEU A 521 -11.76 9.10 40.80
C LEU A 521 -12.07 8.68 42.25
N LEU A 522 -13.33 8.36 42.55
CA LEU A 522 -13.69 7.86 43.86
C LEU A 522 -13.09 6.47 44.14
N ALA A 523 -13.16 5.57 43.15
CA ALA A 523 -12.54 4.25 43.24
C ALA A 523 -11.01 4.35 43.42
N LEU A 524 -10.35 5.26 42.70
CA LEU A 524 -8.92 5.50 42.87
C LEU A 524 -8.56 6.00 44.27
N LYS A 525 -9.36 6.92 44.85
CA LYS A 525 -9.16 7.44 46.20
C LYS A 525 -9.28 6.33 47.25
N GLU A 526 -10.28 5.48 47.13
CA GLU A 526 -10.48 4.36 48.06
C GLU A 526 -9.31 3.35 47.99
N GLU A 527 -8.80 3.05 46.79
CA GLU A 527 -7.67 2.14 46.60
C GLU A 527 -6.31 2.74 47.06
N VAL A 528 -6.13 4.06 46.97
CA VAL A 528 -4.93 4.75 47.47
C VAL A 528 -4.93 4.88 48.98
N GLN A 529 -6.10 4.87 49.63
CA GLN A 529 -6.21 4.97 51.09
C GLN A 529 -6.22 3.60 51.80
N ALA A 530 -6.38 2.50 51.05
CA ALA A 530 -6.39 1.14 51.60
C ALA A 530 -4.96 0.57 51.66
#